data_11540bd23b69c4f0a16dd2f2f08d91d6
#
_entry.id   11540bd23b69c4f0a16dd2f2f08d91d6
#
_cell.length_a   1.000
_cell.length_b   1.000
_cell.length_c   1.000
_cell.angle_alpha   90.00
_cell.angle_beta   90.00
_cell.angle_gamma   90.00
#
_symmetry.space_group_name_H-M   'P 1'
#
loop_
_entity.id
_entity.type
_entity.pdbx_description
1 polymer ?
#
loop_
_entity_poly.entity_id
_entity_poly.type
_entity_poly.pdbx_seq_one_letter_code
_entity_poly.pdbx_strand_id
1 'polypeptide(L)'
;MYASAGLVLSGSLLACSAETPAGKVSAVQAAPKLPKGKVSPVAKNLRATLDKLRLQEVLDTAPPGSAQARSLGNPVDKEAQTTTDRARLLAAAPAAKPIVQQPQVDATVLELDRRGRPVSSGTVLMSPAYKNGVAIPVDRNFTAKDVRWRQWDDKGWYANKGQGTIDVVPGREKATVDHMLNYPASVLKLMVNFGVLRLADQGKVKLDETFDYKPDPVSPLCGGATAKTVRQYIDESLTWSSNGASCALVKLLHERGGIDPLNQTFQDFGLQTLQLKGTNPANGGRWSNSITMSSLDTAKLLALVNGAPGKVWTAPNGKPVTSKVLSPASRKLFMSKLGQQGYNDMLSTTNWCGGTYPAPGIPQVTPSRWIGKDGTVTVNASKFGRDVRPCNKKAEVRFSHKTGWVNNTASDAGIVRALPGKGGRTYIVVVFSNLGTQYVDANRPSTPPGIYPFSYTEKFAKLGRAIDTYEKKRRR
;
A
#
# COMPACT_ATOMS: atom_id res chain seq x y z
N MET A 1 45.41 47.57 7.26
CA MET A 1 45.29 48.53 8.37
C MET A 1 43.95 48.29 9.04
N TYR A 2 44.02 48.21 10.38
CA TYR A 2 43.07 47.97 11.47
C TYR A 2 42.59 46.51 11.59
N ALA A 3 43.03 45.75 12.45
CA ALA A 3 43.44 45.56 13.85
C ALA A 3 42.26 45.52 14.83
N SER A 4 42.16 44.36 15.52
CA SER A 4 41.81 44.12 16.93
C SER A 4 40.32 44.27 17.32
N ALA A 5 39.76 43.48 18.18
CA ALA A 5 40.27 42.90 19.42
C ALA A 5 39.34 41.76 19.90
N GLY A 6 39.91 40.79 20.56
CA GLY A 6 39.21 39.75 21.27
C GLY A 6 38.58 40.23 22.59
N LEU A 7 37.55 39.55 23.01
CA LEU A 7 37.15 39.54 24.41
C LEU A 7 36.84 38.08 24.84
N VAL A 8 37.73 37.58 25.70
CA VAL A 8 37.53 36.36 26.44
C VAL A 8 36.70 36.73 27.68
N LEU A 9 35.56 36.09 27.84
CA LEU A 9 34.83 36.08 29.10
C LEU A 9 34.65 34.63 29.57
N SER A 10 35.47 34.32 30.55
CA SER A 10 35.33 33.15 31.41
C SER A 10 34.16 33.34 32.34
N GLY A 11 33.14 32.48 32.19
CA GLY A 11 31.99 32.41 33.09
C GLY A 11 31.82 30.99 33.62
N SER A 12 31.94 30.91 34.92
CA SER A 12 31.97 29.71 35.78
C SER A 12 30.71 28.86 35.67
N LEU A 13 30.89 27.55 35.53
CA LEU A 13 29.88 26.52 35.67
C LEU A 13 29.45 26.44 37.14
N LEU A 14 28.18 26.79 37.41
CA LEU A 14 27.46 26.34 38.59
C LEU A 14 26.51 25.22 38.15
N ALA A 15 26.86 24.03 38.54
CA ALA A 15 26.02 22.86 38.44
C ALA A 15 24.91 22.94 39.48
N CYS A 16 23.68 23.21 39.06
CA CYS A 16 22.49 22.92 39.85
C CYS A 16 21.88 21.61 39.37
N SER A 17 22.16 20.55 40.09
CA SER A 17 21.43 19.29 39.99
C SER A 17 20.06 19.48 40.65
N ALA A 18 19.03 19.66 39.81
CA ALA A 18 17.64 19.52 40.25
C ALA A 18 17.17 18.10 39.89
N GLU A 19 17.16 17.26 40.91
CA GLU A 19 16.42 15.97 40.83
C GLU A 19 14.92 16.30 40.73
N THR A 20 14.35 16.03 39.56
CA THR A 20 12.91 16.07 39.39
C THR A 20 12.34 14.72 39.87
N PRO A 21 11.38 14.68 40.79
CA PRO A 21 10.81 13.41 41.23
C PRO A 21 10.07 12.74 40.06
N ALA A 22 10.37 11.47 39.84
CA ALA A 22 9.67 10.61 38.91
C ALA A 22 8.21 10.49 39.29
N GLY A 23 7.37 11.35 38.74
CA GLY A 23 5.92 11.26 38.83
C GLY A 23 5.45 10.00 38.11
N LYS A 24 5.02 9.01 38.88
CA LYS A 24 4.23 7.87 38.39
C LYS A 24 2.90 8.39 37.86
N VAL A 25 2.84 8.63 36.56
CA VAL A 25 1.56 8.78 35.86
C VAL A 25 1.22 7.45 35.19
N SER A 26 0.71 6.53 36.00
CA SER A 26 -0.10 5.43 35.47
C SER A 26 -1.50 5.98 35.18
N ALA A 27 -1.66 6.71 34.10
CA ALA A 27 -2.98 6.88 33.51
C ALA A 27 -3.42 5.51 33.00
N VAL A 28 -4.33 4.89 33.72
CA VAL A 28 -5.10 3.73 33.24
C VAL A 28 -5.77 4.18 31.93
N GLN A 29 -5.17 3.82 30.80
CA GLN A 29 -5.73 4.16 29.52
C GLN A 29 -7.06 3.42 29.39
N ALA A 30 -8.17 4.16 29.40
CA ALA A 30 -9.50 3.58 29.26
C ALA A 30 -9.53 2.63 28.06
N ALA A 31 -10.18 1.47 28.21
CA ALA A 31 -10.30 0.51 27.12
C ALA A 31 -10.88 1.19 25.88
N PRO A 32 -10.30 0.97 24.69
CA PRO A 32 -10.76 1.63 23.48
C PRO A 32 -12.22 1.25 23.19
N LYS A 33 -13.03 2.24 22.83
CA LYS A 33 -14.44 2.02 22.46
C LYS A 33 -14.52 1.17 21.21
N LEU A 34 -15.38 0.16 21.20
CA LEU A 34 -15.63 -0.66 20.02
C LEU A 34 -16.68 0.00 19.11
N PRO A 35 -16.53 -0.10 17.79
CA PRO A 35 -17.49 0.41 16.83
C PRO A 35 -18.82 -0.33 16.98
N LYS A 36 -19.93 0.41 16.81
CA LYS A 36 -21.29 -0.12 16.89
C LYS A 36 -21.70 -0.76 15.57
N GLY A 37 -22.35 -1.90 15.61
CA GLY A 37 -22.93 -2.55 14.45
C GLY A 37 -22.53 -4.02 14.27
N LYS A 38 -23.17 -4.66 13.31
CA LYS A 38 -22.92 -6.07 13.00
C LYS A 38 -21.65 -6.23 12.18
N VAL A 39 -20.74 -7.04 12.67
CA VAL A 39 -19.49 -7.40 11.99
C VAL A 39 -19.68 -8.69 11.20
N SER A 40 -19.21 -8.70 9.95
CA SER A 40 -19.31 -9.85 9.07
C SER A 40 -18.43 -11.04 9.52
N PRO A 41 -18.75 -12.29 9.13
CA PRO A 41 -17.87 -13.44 9.37
C PRO A 41 -16.48 -13.26 8.74
N VAL A 42 -16.39 -12.58 7.58
CA VAL A 42 -15.13 -12.27 6.91
C VAL A 42 -14.26 -11.36 7.77
N ALA A 43 -14.84 -10.29 8.35
CA ALA A 43 -14.11 -9.38 9.24
C ALA A 43 -13.67 -10.08 10.53
N LYS A 44 -14.50 -10.95 11.12
CA LYS A 44 -14.12 -11.74 12.29
C LYS A 44 -12.93 -12.65 12.02
N ASN A 45 -12.94 -13.36 10.88
CA ASN A 45 -11.84 -14.22 10.46
C ASN A 45 -10.57 -13.41 10.18
N LEU A 46 -10.68 -12.30 9.45
CA LEU A 46 -9.56 -11.42 9.14
C LEU A 46 -8.91 -10.87 10.42
N ARG A 47 -9.73 -10.41 11.40
CA ARG A 47 -9.22 -9.96 12.70
C ARG A 47 -8.48 -11.08 13.44
N ALA A 48 -9.07 -12.26 13.53
CA ALA A 48 -8.44 -13.41 14.20
C ALA A 48 -7.13 -13.83 13.49
N THR A 49 -7.05 -13.66 12.19
CA THR A 49 -5.83 -13.94 11.41
C THR A 49 -4.75 -12.90 11.72
N LEU A 50 -5.08 -11.61 11.71
CA LEU A 50 -4.12 -10.53 12.03
C LEU A 50 -3.59 -10.66 13.46
N ASP A 51 -4.44 -11.00 14.42
CA ASP A 51 -4.05 -11.22 15.83
C ASP A 51 -3.00 -12.34 15.94
N LYS A 52 -3.21 -13.46 15.26
CA LYS A 52 -2.27 -14.61 15.24
C LYS A 52 -0.92 -14.30 14.59
N LEU A 53 -0.85 -13.29 13.73
CA LEU A 53 0.41 -12.92 13.07
C LEU A 53 1.38 -12.21 13.99
N ARG A 54 0.93 -11.67 15.12
CA ARG A 54 1.78 -11.02 16.12
C ARG A 54 2.70 -9.99 15.49
N LEU A 55 2.11 -9.06 14.72
CA LEU A 55 2.87 -8.04 13.97
C LEU A 55 3.67 -7.10 14.89
N GLN A 56 3.28 -6.98 16.16
CA GLN A 56 3.99 -6.22 17.18
C GLN A 56 5.38 -6.79 17.54
N GLU A 57 5.70 -8.02 17.11
CA GLU A 57 6.98 -8.68 17.37
C GLU A 57 8.05 -8.37 16.33
N VAL A 58 7.74 -7.58 15.31
CA VAL A 58 8.76 -7.18 14.35
C VAL A 58 9.85 -6.32 15.00
N LEU A 59 11.04 -6.41 14.46
CA LEU A 59 12.18 -5.61 14.87
C LEU A 59 12.42 -4.48 13.87
N ASP A 60 12.91 -3.36 14.36
CA ASP A 60 13.27 -2.19 13.57
C ASP A 60 14.79 -2.17 13.34
N THR A 61 15.20 -2.19 12.07
CA THR A 61 16.62 -2.08 11.68
C THR A 61 17.09 -0.64 11.56
N ALA A 62 16.18 0.32 11.62
CA ALA A 62 16.46 1.76 11.56
C ALA A 62 15.72 2.52 12.66
N PRO A 63 15.97 2.18 13.96
CA PRO A 63 15.24 2.80 15.06
C PRO A 63 15.47 4.32 15.10
N PRO A 64 14.50 5.10 15.65
CA PRO A 64 14.59 6.55 15.72
C PRO A 64 15.94 7.03 16.31
N GLY A 65 16.51 8.07 15.70
CA GLY A 65 17.81 8.63 16.10
C GLY A 65 19.03 7.88 15.58
N SER A 66 18.89 6.70 14.97
CA SER A 66 19.99 5.99 14.35
C SER A 66 20.50 6.69 13.08
N ALA A 67 21.74 6.39 12.66
CA ALA A 67 22.27 6.87 11.39
C ALA A 67 21.42 6.36 10.20
N GLN A 68 20.95 5.12 10.28
CA GLN A 68 20.05 4.52 9.29
C GLN A 68 18.71 5.27 9.18
N ALA A 69 18.09 5.63 10.31
CA ALA A 69 16.87 6.42 10.30
C ALA A 69 17.06 7.77 9.61
N ARG A 70 18.19 8.45 9.89
CA ARG A 70 18.55 9.70 9.22
C ARG A 70 18.78 9.51 7.72
N SER A 71 19.40 8.41 7.32
CA SER A 71 19.66 8.10 5.90
C SER A 71 18.39 7.70 5.14
N LEU A 72 17.36 7.22 5.82
CA LEU A 72 16.11 6.78 5.18
C LEU A 72 15.24 7.93 4.68
N GLY A 73 15.28 9.14 5.27
CA GLY A 73 14.56 10.33 4.79
C GLY A 73 13.07 10.11 4.50
N ASN A 74 12.52 10.95 3.65
CA ASN A 74 11.10 10.90 3.26
C ASN A 74 10.78 9.60 2.48
N PRO A 75 9.69 8.88 2.80
CA PRO A 75 9.25 7.67 2.10
C PRO A 75 9.14 7.81 0.57
N VAL A 76 8.65 8.95 0.08
CA VAL A 76 8.51 9.21 -1.36
C VAL A 76 9.88 9.23 -2.06
N ASP A 77 10.89 9.84 -1.44
CA ASP A 77 12.25 9.90 -1.99
C ASP A 77 12.92 8.51 -2.02
N LYS A 78 12.53 7.63 -1.10
CA LYS A 78 13.03 6.26 -1.01
C LYS A 78 12.37 5.28 -1.97
N GLU A 79 11.22 5.60 -2.51
CA GLU A 79 10.57 4.78 -3.54
C GLU A 79 11.43 4.68 -4.83
N ALA A 80 12.33 5.65 -5.04
CA ALA A 80 13.30 5.64 -6.13
C ALA A 80 14.46 4.66 -5.94
N GLN A 81 14.71 4.16 -4.72
CA GLN A 81 15.83 3.26 -4.46
C GLN A 81 15.62 1.88 -5.06
N THR A 82 16.69 1.34 -5.65
CA THR A 82 16.69 -0.02 -6.22
C THR A 82 16.69 -1.09 -5.12
N THR A 83 16.28 -2.30 -5.47
CA THR A 83 16.33 -3.46 -4.57
C THR A 83 17.76 -3.74 -4.07
N THR A 84 18.76 -3.43 -4.89
CA THR A 84 20.20 -3.58 -4.56
C THR A 84 20.63 -2.59 -3.49
N ASP A 85 20.21 -1.32 -3.58
CA ASP A 85 20.51 -0.30 -2.56
C ASP A 85 19.87 -0.65 -1.22
N ARG A 86 18.65 -1.20 -1.25
CA ARG A 86 17.95 -1.67 -0.06
C ARG A 86 18.68 -2.84 0.62
N ALA A 87 19.17 -3.80 -0.15
CA ALA A 87 19.96 -4.93 0.37
C ALA A 87 21.27 -4.44 1.02
N ARG A 88 21.91 -3.43 0.42
CA ARG A 88 23.14 -2.81 0.95
C ARG A 88 22.92 -2.08 2.28
N LEU A 89 21.80 -1.34 2.38
CA LEU A 89 21.41 -0.67 3.62
C LEU A 89 21.12 -1.64 4.76
N LEU A 90 20.49 -2.78 4.45
CA LEU A 90 20.19 -3.82 5.43
C LEU A 90 21.44 -4.60 5.86
N ALA A 91 22.41 -4.83 4.97
CA ALA A 91 23.67 -5.49 5.29
C ALA A 91 24.56 -4.69 6.24
N ALA A 92 24.44 -3.36 6.24
CA ALA A 92 25.18 -2.44 7.11
C ALA A 92 24.39 -2.04 8.37
N ALA A 93 23.21 -2.63 8.61
CA ALA A 93 22.34 -2.24 9.72
C ALA A 93 22.94 -2.66 11.08
N PRO A 94 22.89 -1.80 12.12
CA PRO A 94 23.16 -2.20 13.47
C PRO A 94 22.16 -3.26 13.93
N ALA A 95 22.44 -3.94 15.04
CA ALA A 95 21.53 -4.92 15.61
C ALA A 95 20.08 -4.39 15.67
N ALA A 96 19.16 -5.11 15.07
CA ALA A 96 17.75 -4.73 15.04
C ALA A 96 17.20 -4.61 16.47
N LYS A 97 16.35 -3.60 16.71
CA LYS A 97 15.74 -3.32 18.01
C LYS A 97 14.22 -3.53 17.93
N PRO A 98 13.55 -3.79 19.07
CA PRO A 98 12.10 -3.83 19.10
C PRO A 98 11.48 -2.57 18.48
N ILE A 99 10.36 -2.74 17.79
CA ILE A 99 9.64 -1.63 17.15
C ILE A 99 9.14 -0.64 18.22
N VAL A 100 9.44 0.65 18.03
CA VAL A 100 8.99 1.72 18.95
C VAL A 100 7.54 2.08 18.67
N GLN A 101 7.16 2.19 17.41
CA GLN A 101 5.79 2.50 17.02
C GLN A 101 4.97 1.21 16.87
N GLN A 102 3.70 1.28 17.23
CA GLN A 102 2.82 0.13 17.05
C GLN A 102 2.53 -0.11 15.57
N PRO A 103 2.42 -1.38 15.12
CA PRO A 103 1.93 -1.71 13.81
C PRO A 103 0.57 -1.10 13.54
N GLN A 104 0.44 -0.48 12.36
CA GLN A 104 -0.83 -0.01 11.83
C GLN A 104 -1.12 -0.77 10.54
N VAL A 105 -2.27 -1.41 10.52
CA VAL A 105 -2.73 -2.18 9.36
C VAL A 105 -4.17 -1.80 9.06
N ASP A 106 -4.43 -1.50 7.81
CA ASP A 106 -5.76 -1.34 7.24
C ASP A 106 -5.95 -2.44 6.21
N ALA A 107 -6.82 -3.41 6.51
CA ALA A 107 -7.03 -4.59 5.68
C ALA A 107 -8.51 -4.81 5.37
N THR A 108 -8.81 -5.02 4.09
CA THR A 108 -10.15 -5.34 3.62
C THR A 108 -10.14 -6.56 2.70
N VAL A 109 -11.11 -7.45 2.91
CA VAL A 109 -11.51 -8.50 1.97
C VAL A 109 -12.93 -8.21 1.52
N LEU A 110 -13.16 -8.17 0.20
CA LEU A 110 -14.47 -7.94 -0.41
C LEU A 110 -14.81 -9.15 -1.27
N GLU A 111 -15.76 -9.97 -0.81
CA GLU A 111 -16.22 -11.17 -1.51
C GLU A 111 -17.06 -10.79 -2.73
N LEU A 112 -16.82 -11.45 -3.86
CA LEU A 112 -17.56 -11.25 -5.09
C LEU A 112 -18.40 -12.47 -5.47
N ASP A 113 -19.60 -12.25 -6.02
CA ASP A 113 -20.40 -13.31 -6.62
C ASP A 113 -19.83 -13.74 -7.99
N ARG A 114 -20.45 -14.73 -8.62
CA ARG A 114 -20.04 -15.24 -9.94
C ARG A 114 -20.15 -14.17 -11.06
N ARG A 115 -20.95 -13.11 -10.85
CA ARG A 115 -21.07 -11.96 -11.76
C ARG A 115 -20.08 -10.84 -11.41
N GLY A 116 -19.24 -11.04 -10.40
CA GLY A 116 -18.27 -10.07 -9.93
C GLY A 116 -18.84 -8.94 -9.07
N ARG A 117 -20.07 -9.08 -8.56
CA ARG A 117 -20.70 -8.09 -7.67
C ARG A 117 -20.24 -8.33 -6.22
N PRO A 118 -19.92 -7.27 -5.47
CA PRO A 118 -19.68 -7.37 -4.05
C PRO A 118 -20.90 -7.91 -3.30
N VAL A 119 -20.68 -8.92 -2.44
CA VAL A 119 -21.75 -9.58 -1.66
C VAL A 119 -21.49 -9.57 -0.15
N SER A 120 -20.25 -9.43 0.26
CA SER A 120 -19.85 -9.36 1.66
C SER A 120 -18.50 -8.68 1.77
N SER A 121 -18.23 -8.02 2.87
CA SER A 121 -16.93 -7.40 3.15
C SER A 121 -16.47 -7.65 4.57
N GLY A 122 -15.17 -7.69 4.77
CA GLY A 122 -14.53 -7.67 6.06
C GLY A 122 -13.44 -6.63 6.09
N THR A 123 -13.57 -5.61 6.93
CA THR A 123 -12.56 -4.59 7.17
C THR A 123 -12.05 -4.70 8.60
N VAL A 124 -10.74 -4.64 8.77
CA VAL A 124 -10.06 -4.68 10.08
C VAL A 124 -8.99 -3.61 10.12
N LEU A 125 -8.99 -2.84 11.20
CA LEU A 125 -7.98 -1.82 11.47
C LEU A 125 -7.15 -2.25 12.68
N MET A 126 -5.84 -2.17 12.57
CA MET A 126 -4.89 -2.33 13.66
C MET A 126 -4.17 -1.00 13.88
N SER A 127 -4.09 -0.55 15.13
CA SER A 127 -3.47 0.72 15.49
C SER A 127 -2.98 0.67 16.94
N PRO A 128 -2.30 1.70 17.45
CA PRO A 128 -1.91 1.75 18.86
C PRO A 128 -3.05 1.54 19.84
N ALA A 129 -4.26 2.01 19.53
CA ALA A 129 -5.45 1.80 20.33
C ALA A 129 -6.02 0.36 20.21
N TYR A 130 -5.82 -0.28 19.07
CA TYR A 130 -6.37 -1.60 18.74
C TYR A 130 -5.26 -2.57 18.32
N LYS A 131 -4.37 -2.90 19.25
CA LYS A 131 -3.15 -3.70 18.99
C LYS A 131 -3.42 -5.07 18.37
N ASN A 132 -4.55 -5.67 18.66
CA ASN A 132 -4.98 -6.98 18.13
C ASN A 132 -5.98 -6.83 16.97
N GLY A 133 -6.12 -5.62 16.45
CA GLY A 133 -7.08 -5.28 15.42
C GLY A 133 -8.52 -5.13 15.91
N VAL A 134 -9.26 -4.24 15.28
CA VAL A 134 -10.69 -4.05 15.46
C VAL A 134 -11.41 -4.30 14.14
N ALA A 135 -12.43 -5.17 14.19
CA ALA A 135 -13.27 -5.42 13.02
C ALA A 135 -14.28 -4.28 12.87
N ILE A 136 -14.35 -3.68 11.69
CA ILE A 136 -15.17 -2.52 11.42
C ILE A 136 -16.50 -2.95 10.80
N PRO A 137 -17.64 -2.53 11.37
CA PRO A 137 -18.94 -2.67 10.73
C PRO A 137 -18.99 -1.88 9.43
N VAL A 138 -19.41 -2.54 8.36
CA VAL A 138 -19.55 -1.96 7.03
C VAL A 138 -21.00 -2.13 6.60
N ASP A 139 -21.62 -1.05 6.14
CA ASP A 139 -23.02 -1.07 5.71
C ASP A 139 -23.21 -1.72 4.32
N ARG A 140 -24.47 -1.82 3.85
CA ARG A 140 -24.81 -2.41 2.54
C ARG A 140 -24.23 -1.67 1.34
N ASN A 141 -23.77 -0.44 1.53
CA ASN A 141 -23.11 0.37 0.49
C ASN A 141 -21.57 0.33 0.64
N PHE A 142 -21.06 -0.58 1.45
CA PHE A 142 -19.64 -0.73 1.74
C PHE A 142 -19.04 0.58 2.28
N THR A 143 -19.70 1.16 3.31
CA THR A 143 -19.24 2.36 4.01
C THR A 143 -18.93 2.05 5.48
N ALA A 144 -17.74 2.38 5.91
CA ALA A 144 -17.31 2.34 7.32
C ALA A 144 -17.60 3.69 7.98
N LYS A 145 -18.81 3.86 8.55
CA LYS A 145 -19.26 5.14 9.11
C LYS A 145 -18.57 5.52 10.42
N ASP A 146 -18.13 4.53 11.17
CA ASP A 146 -17.62 4.69 12.53
C ASP A 146 -16.08 4.76 12.59
N VAL A 147 -15.48 5.21 11.49
CA VAL A 147 -14.02 5.43 11.39
C VAL A 147 -13.74 6.88 11.03
N ARG A 148 -12.89 7.51 11.85
CA ARG A 148 -12.26 8.80 11.59
C ARG A 148 -10.93 8.57 10.92
N TRP A 149 -10.86 8.88 9.64
CA TRP A 149 -9.66 8.71 8.82
C TRP A 149 -8.75 9.91 8.97
N ARG A 150 -7.51 9.69 9.40
CA ARG A 150 -6.51 10.74 9.63
C ARG A 150 -5.41 10.66 8.59
N GLN A 151 -4.86 11.81 8.19
CA GLN A 151 -3.75 11.86 7.25
C GLN A 151 -2.45 11.53 7.95
N TRP A 152 -1.56 10.82 7.24
CA TRP A 152 -0.16 10.61 7.58
C TRP A 152 0.55 11.94 7.83
N ASP A 153 1.39 11.96 8.86
CA ASP A 153 2.21 13.10 9.25
C ASP A 153 3.67 12.69 9.39
N ASP A 154 4.47 12.93 8.34
CA ASP A 154 5.89 12.59 8.34
C ASP A 154 6.68 13.29 9.42
N LYS A 155 6.38 14.56 9.68
CA LYS A 155 7.15 15.38 10.63
C LYS A 155 6.89 14.96 12.08
N GLY A 156 5.64 14.65 12.36
CA GLY A 156 5.18 14.22 13.68
C GLY A 156 5.20 12.71 13.88
N TRP A 157 5.56 11.91 12.88
CA TRP A 157 5.40 10.46 12.91
C TRP A 157 5.86 9.79 14.20
N TYR A 158 7.10 9.98 14.58
CA TYR A 158 7.64 9.36 15.80
C TYR A 158 7.10 10.01 17.07
N ALA A 159 6.99 11.34 17.09
CA ALA A 159 6.45 12.07 18.25
C ALA A 159 4.99 11.70 18.52
N ASN A 160 4.18 11.54 17.47
CA ASN A 160 2.77 11.18 17.56
C ASN A 160 2.54 9.65 17.57
N LYS A 161 3.59 8.84 17.74
CA LYS A 161 3.49 7.37 17.76
C LYS A 161 2.75 6.80 16.56
N GLY A 162 2.97 7.39 15.39
CA GLY A 162 2.33 6.99 14.15
C GLY A 162 0.89 7.47 13.96
N GLN A 163 0.45 8.52 14.64
CA GLN A 163 -0.89 9.10 14.49
C GLN A 163 -0.84 10.35 13.61
N GLY A 164 -1.75 10.44 12.65
CA GLY A 164 -1.98 11.65 11.86
C GLY A 164 -2.83 12.68 12.63
N THR A 165 -2.80 13.93 12.17
CA THR A 165 -3.48 15.05 12.83
C THR A 165 -4.61 15.68 12.01
N ILE A 166 -4.64 15.44 10.69
CA ILE A 166 -5.59 16.06 9.76
C ILE A 166 -6.67 15.06 9.37
N ASP A 167 -7.94 15.47 9.47
CA ASP A 167 -9.06 14.66 9.01
C ASP A 167 -9.10 14.59 7.48
N VAL A 168 -9.22 13.37 6.96
CA VAL A 168 -9.29 13.11 5.51
C VAL A 168 -10.73 13.18 5.01
N VAL A 169 -11.67 12.74 5.84
CA VAL A 169 -13.10 12.71 5.50
C VAL A 169 -13.86 13.59 6.48
N PRO A 170 -14.39 14.75 6.04
CA PRO A 170 -15.17 15.64 6.90
C PRO A 170 -16.42 14.96 7.49
N GLY A 171 -16.85 15.42 8.67
CA GLY A 171 -18.05 14.91 9.35
C GLY A 171 -17.84 13.57 10.05
N ARG A 172 -16.57 13.13 10.25
CA ARG A 172 -16.21 11.92 10.98
C ARG A 172 -15.53 12.17 12.32
N GLU A 173 -15.54 13.39 12.80
CA GLU A 173 -14.81 13.83 14.01
C GLU A 173 -15.28 13.10 15.27
N LYS A 174 -16.57 12.65 15.27
CA LYS A 174 -17.19 11.91 16.38
C LYS A 174 -17.18 10.37 16.20
N ALA A 175 -16.54 9.86 15.15
CA ALA A 175 -16.44 8.42 14.93
C ALA A 175 -15.66 7.74 16.05
N THR A 176 -16.03 6.50 16.37
CA THR A 176 -15.49 5.76 17.52
C THR A 176 -14.03 5.34 17.30
N VAL A 177 -13.65 5.02 16.07
CA VAL A 177 -12.34 4.49 15.73
C VAL A 177 -11.53 5.56 15.00
N ASP A 178 -10.45 6.02 15.61
CA ASP A 178 -9.43 6.82 14.96
C ASP A 178 -8.42 5.90 14.24
N HIS A 179 -8.19 6.17 12.96
CA HIS A 179 -7.17 5.45 12.19
C HIS A 179 -6.42 6.37 11.24
N MET A 180 -5.11 6.32 11.30
CA MET A 180 -4.26 7.04 10.36
C MET A 180 -4.06 6.20 9.10
N LEU A 181 -4.37 6.78 7.94
CA LEU A 181 -4.09 6.18 6.65
C LEU A 181 -2.58 6.07 6.44
N ASN A 182 -2.11 4.88 6.13
CA ASN A 182 -0.72 4.67 5.77
C ASN A 182 -0.44 5.25 4.38
N TYR A 183 0.80 5.69 4.14
CA TYR A 183 1.23 6.03 2.79
C TYR A 183 1.05 4.80 1.89
N PRO A 184 0.33 4.90 0.76
CA PRO A 184 -0.04 3.73 -0.03
C PRO A 184 1.12 3.16 -0.85
N ALA A 185 2.27 3.85 -0.91
CA ALA A 185 3.36 3.57 -1.82
C ALA A 185 2.83 3.35 -3.25
N SER A 186 3.42 2.45 -4.02
CA SER A 186 3.04 2.24 -5.41
C SER A 186 1.61 1.73 -5.66
N VAL A 187 0.81 1.45 -4.63
CA VAL A 187 -0.63 1.17 -4.81
C VAL A 187 -1.40 2.42 -5.27
N LEU A 188 -0.88 3.64 -5.00
CA LEU A 188 -1.41 4.89 -5.55
C LEU A 188 -1.58 4.86 -7.08
N LYS A 189 -0.76 4.07 -7.77
CA LYS A 189 -0.78 3.92 -9.24
C LYS A 189 -2.10 3.36 -9.76
N LEU A 190 -2.90 2.72 -8.91
CA LEU A 190 -4.28 2.35 -9.24
C LEU A 190 -5.14 3.58 -9.55
N MET A 191 -5.06 4.63 -8.71
CA MET A 191 -5.81 5.88 -8.94
C MET A 191 -5.30 6.60 -10.20
N VAL A 192 -3.99 6.69 -10.37
CA VAL A 192 -3.37 7.35 -11.54
C VAL A 192 -3.83 6.71 -12.84
N ASN A 193 -3.68 5.38 -12.95
CA ASN A 193 -4.05 4.66 -14.16
C ASN A 193 -5.58 4.65 -14.40
N PHE A 194 -6.38 4.61 -13.33
CA PHE A 194 -7.83 4.77 -13.43
C PHE A 194 -8.19 6.14 -14.01
N GLY A 195 -7.55 7.20 -13.55
CA GLY A 195 -7.76 8.57 -14.06
C GLY A 195 -7.41 8.71 -15.53
N VAL A 196 -6.25 8.18 -15.95
CA VAL A 196 -5.82 8.22 -17.37
C VAL A 196 -6.79 7.44 -18.26
N LEU A 197 -7.23 6.26 -17.84
CA LEU A 197 -8.20 5.48 -18.61
C LEU A 197 -9.58 6.17 -18.71
N ARG A 198 -9.98 6.92 -17.68
CA ARG A 198 -11.18 7.77 -17.77
C ARG A 198 -11.02 8.88 -18.81
N LEU A 199 -9.85 9.55 -18.84
CA LEU A 199 -9.58 10.54 -19.88
C LEU A 199 -9.59 9.91 -21.27
N ALA A 200 -9.10 8.68 -21.41
CA ALA A 200 -9.14 7.96 -22.69
C ALA A 200 -10.61 7.64 -23.09
N ASP A 201 -11.44 7.18 -22.16
CA ASP A 201 -12.87 6.92 -22.42
C ASP A 201 -13.67 8.21 -22.74
N GLN A 202 -13.17 9.36 -22.30
CA GLN A 202 -13.73 10.68 -22.62
C GLN A 202 -13.17 11.28 -23.94
N GLY A 203 -12.28 10.59 -24.63
CA GLY A 203 -11.64 11.07 -25.84
C GLY A 203 -10.57 12.16 -25.64
N LYS A 204 -10.24 12.49 -24.38
CA LYS A 204 -9.22 13.52 -24.04
C LYS A 204 -7.77 13.03 -24.19
N VAL A 205 -7.58 11.74 -24.23
CA VAL A 205 -6.28 11.05 -24.39
C VAL A 205 -6.47 9.88 -25.33
N LYS A 206 -5.55 9.69 -26.28
CA LYS A 206 -5.47 8.48 -27.10
C LYS A 206 -4.41 7.54 -26.49
N LEU A 207 -4.77 6.29 -26.22
CA LEU A 207 -3.84 5.34 -25.59
C LEU A 207 -2.57 5.09 -26.41
N ASP A 208 -2.67 5.23 -27.72
CA ASP A 208 -1.56 4.99 -28.66
C ASP A 208 -0.86 6.29 -29.09
N GLU A 209 -1.28 7.47 -28.56
CA GLU A 209 -0.52 8.71 -28.74
C GLU A 209 0.80 8.65 -27.97
N THR A 210 1.84 9.22 -28.55
CA THR A 210 3.13 9.41 -27.86
C THR A 210 3.02 10.62 -26.94
N PHE A 211 3.31 10.42 -25.67
CA PHE A 211 3.45 11.47 -24.69
C PHE A 211 4.95 11.71 -24.46
N ASP A 212 5.43 12.89 -24.87
CA ASP A 212 6.80 13.33 -24.67
C ASP A 212 6.96 13.88 -23.26
N TYR A 213 7.34 12.98 -22.34
CA TYR A 213 7.51 13.31 -20.92
C TYR A 213 8.85 13.99 -20.68
N LYS A 214 8.80 15.23 -20.24
CA LYS A 214 9.95 16.07 -19.87
C LYS A 214 9.76 16.55 -18.42
N PRO A 215 10.40 15.91 -17.43
CA PRO A 215 10.39 16.39 -16.06
C PRO A 215 11.33 17.60 -15.92
N ASP A 216 10.84 18.66 -15.28
CA ASP A 216 11.64 19.82 -14.90
C ASP A 216 11.18 20.29 -13.50
N PRO A 217 12.06 20.21 -12.48
CA PRO A 217 13.39 19.58 -12.50
C PRO A 217 13.34 18.05 -12.56
N VAL A 218 14.40 17.43 -13.04
CA VAL A 218 14.62 15.98 -12.93
C VAL A 218 14.70 15.59 -11.46
N SER A 219 14.03 14.51 -11.08
CA SER A 219 14.06 14.00 -9.71
C SER A 219 14.45 12.52 -9.68
N PRO A 220 15.10 12.04 -8.60
CA PRO A 220 15.41 10.62 -8.45
C PRO A 220 14.18 9.70 -8.53
N LEU A 221 13.02 10.20 -8.09
CA LEU A 221 11.77 9.43 -8.15
C LEU A 221 11.26 9.26 -9.57
N CYS A 222 11.25 10.34 -10.35
CA CYS A 222 10.62 10.37 -11.68
C CYS A 222 11.59 10.03 -12.82
N GLY A 223 12.90 10.13 -12.59
CA GLY A 223 13.91 9.94 -13.63
C GLY A 223 13.94 11.07 -14.64
N GLY A 224 14.59 10.83 -15.79
CA GLY A 224 14.75 11.78 -16.89
C GLY A 224 13.63 11.74 -17.93
N ALA A 225 13.82 12.52 -19.01
CA ALA A 225 12.90 12.60 -20.14
C ALA A 225 12.74 11.25 -20.85
N THR A 226 11.52 10.97 -21.28
CA THR A 226 11.17 9.78 -22.06
C THR A 226 10.01 10.09 -23.01
N ALA A 227 9.99 9.46 -24.19
CA ALA A 227 8.88 9.56 -25.13
C ALA A 227 8.32 8.14 -25.36
N LYS A 228 7.09 7.89 -24.92
CA LYS A 228 6.41 6.59 -25.02
C LYS A 228 4.93 6.80 -25.27
N THR A 229 4.26 5.77 -25.80
CA THR A 229 2.81 5.82 -25.86
C THR A 229 2.20 5.80 -24.45
N VAL A 230 1.03 6.40 -24.28
CA VAL A 230 0.30 6.37 -23.02
C VAL A 230 0.07 4.92 -22.56
N ARG A 231 -0.20 4.01 -23.48
CA ARG A 231 -0.33 2.56 -23.23
C ARG A 231 0.95 1.94 -22.67
N GLN A 232 2.13 2.36 -23.13
CA GLN A 232 3.41 1.88 -22.59
C GLN A 232 3.65 2.40 -21.17
N TYR A 233 3.35 3.66 -20.91
CA TYR A 233 3.42 4.19 -19.54
C TYR A 233 2.46 3.47 -18.58
N ILE A 234 1.23 3.15 -19.01
CA ILE A 234 0.28 2.33 -18.22
C ILE A 234 0.86 0.93 -17.95
N ASP A 235 1.43 0.28 -18.96
CA ASP A 235 2.06 -1.03 -18.80
C ASP A 235 3.15 -1.00 -17.75
N GLU A 236 4.13 -0.11 -17.90
CA GLU A 236 5.27 0.01 -16.99
C GLU A 236 4.84 0.39 -15.56
N SER A 237 3.90 1.31 -15.42
CA SER A 237 3.36 1.75 -14.13
C SER A 237 2.70 0.61 -13.35
N LEU A 238 1.91 -0.23 -14.02
CA LEU A 238 1.15 -1.30 -13.37
C LEU A 238 1.91 -2.62 -13.27
N THR A 239 2.73 -2.98 -14.26
CA THR A 239 3.30 -4.34 -14.31
C THR A 239 4.61 -4.50 -13.56
N TRP A 240 5.47 -3.48 -13.56
CA TRP A 240 6.74 -3.49 -12.82
C TRP A 240 6.99 -2.23 -12.00
N SER A 241 5.91 -1.45 -11.83
CA SER A 241 5.89 -0.34 -10.86
C SER A 241 6.83 0.82 -11.19
N SER A 242 7.09 1.11 -12.47
CA SER A 242 7.92 2.26 -12.89
C SER A 242 7.41 3.57 -12.28
N ASN A 243 8.27 4.24 -11.52
CA ASN A 243 7.96 5.55 -10.98
C ASN A 243 7.99 6.62 -12.06
N GLY A 244 8.98 6.56 -12.97
CA GLY A 244 9.06 7.46 -14.13
C GLY A 244 7.80 7.41 -15.01
N ALA A 245 7.33 6.19 -15.33
CA ALA A 245 6.08 6.03 -16.06
C ALA A 245 4.88 6.60 -15.30
N SER A 246 4.85 6.43 -13.98
CA SER A 246 3.76 6.96 -13.14
C SER A 246 3.80 8.48 -13.04
N CYS A 247 4.99 9.08 -12.92
CA CYS A 247 5.17 10.54 -12.98
C CYS A 247 4.70 11.11 -14.33
N ALA A 248 5.05 10.44 -15.44
CA ALA A 248 4.57 10.83 -16.77
C ALA A 248 3.03 10.83 -16.83
N LEU A 249 2.38 9.78 -16.30
CA LEU A 249 0.92 9.70 -16.26
C LEU A 249 0.30 10.75 -15.32
N VAL A 250 0.93 11.07 -14.18
CA VAL A 250 0.47 12.16 -13.29
C VAL A 250 0.59 13.50 -13.98
N LYS A 251 1.73 13.77 -14.68
CA LYS A 251 1.91 14.99 -15.46
C LYS A 251 0.84 15.09 -16.55
N LEU A 252 0.60 14.02 -17.29
CA LEU A 252 -0.46 13.94 -18.30
C LEU A 252 -1.85 14.25 -17.71
N LEU A 253 -2.18 13.70 -16.52
CA LEU A 253 -3.43 14.01 -15.84
C LEU A 253 -3.57 15.51 -15.55
N HIS A 254 -2.52 16.18 -15.10
CA HIS A 254 -2.53 17.63 -14.89
C HIS A 254 -2.73 18.39 -16.20
N GLU A 255 -1.96 18.07 -17.23
CA GLU A 255 -2.02 18.75 -18.53
C GLU A 255 -3.39 18.58 -19.23
N ARG A 256 -4.09 17.50 -18.94
CA ARG A 256 -5.46 17.25 -19.47
C ARG A 256 -6.55 17.65 -18.48
N GLY A 257 -6.23 18.35 -17.38
CA GLY A 257 -7.20 18.81 -16.37
C GLY A 257 -7.93 17.63 -15.69
N GLY A 258 -7.25 16.51 -15.47
CA GLY A 258 -7.86 15.26 -14.99
C GLY A 258 -7.80 15.06 -13.48
N ILE A 259 -6.95 15.78 -12.72
CA ILE A 259 -6.73 15.54 -11.29
C ILE A 259 -7.98 15.87 -10.46
N ASP A 260 -8.50 17.08 -10.56
CA ASP A 260 -9.66 17.52 -9.77
C ASP A 260 -10.92 16.74 -10.11
N PRO A 261 -11.27 16.51 -11.42
CA PRO A 261 -12.39 15.65 -11.78
C PRO A 261 -12.24 14.20 -11.32
N LEU A 262 -11.02 13.68 -11.22
CA LEU A 262 -10.75 12.35 -10.68
C LEU A 262 -11.08 12.31 -9.18
N ASN A 263 -10.53 13.24 -8.40
CA ASN A 263 -10.80 13.35 -6.96
C ASN A 263 -12.29 13.57 -6.70
N GLN A 264 -12.96 14.44 -7.47
CA GLN A 264 -14.41 14.66 -7.37
C GLN A 264 -15.20 13.37 -7.65
N THR A 265 -14.80 12.57 -8.63
CA THR A 265 -15.42 11.28 -8.91
C THR A 265 -15.32 10.33 -7.74
N PHE A 266 -14.19 10.29 -7.06
CA PHE A 266 -14.03 9.46 -5.87
C PHE A 266 -14.96 9.92 -4.74
N GLN A 267 -15.09 11.24 -4.51
CA GLN A 267 -16.04 11.79 -3.55
C GLN A 267 -17.49 11.43 -3.90
N ASP A 268 -17.89 11.66 -5.16
CA ASP A 268 -19.24 11.40 -5.65
C ASP A 268 -19.63 9.92 -5.52
N PHE A 269 -18.67 9.02 -5.66
CA PHE A 269 -18.89 7.58 -5.54
C PHE A 269 -18.82 7.05 -4.09
N GLY A 270 -18.49 7.91 -3.12
CA GLY A 270 -18.29 7.49 -1.73
C GLY A 270 -17.01 6.69 -1.54
N LEU A 271 -15.97 7.04 -2.29
CA LEU A 271 -14.57 6.58 -2.13
C LEU A 271 -13.76 7.72 -1.49
N GLN A 272 -14.24 8.24 -0.38
CA GLN A 272 -13.83 9.52 0.17
C GLN A 272 -12.36 9.57 0.62
N THR A 273 -11.79 8.42 0.94
CA THR A 273 -10.37 8.31 1.33
C THR A 273 -9.42 8.24 0.13
N LEU A 274 -9.93 8.05 -1.09
CA LEU A 274 -9.11 8.07 -2.29
C LEU A 274 -8.90 9.52 -2.72
N GLN A 275 -7.68 10.05 -2.48
CA GLN A 275 -7.34 11.43 -2.81
C GLN A 275 -5.95 11.48 -3.44
N LEU A 276 -5.90 11.84 -4.71
CA LEU A 276 -4.66 12.09 -5.45
C LEU A 276 -4.28 13.56 -5.27
N LYS A 277 -3.70 13.87 -4.10
CA LYS A 277 -3.27 15.22 -3.70
C LYS A 277 -1.75 15.31 -3.61
N GLY A 278 -1.22 16.52 -3.52
CA GLY A 278 0.22 16.73 -3.38
C GLY A 278 1.02 16.31 -4.61
N THR A 279 0.38 16.29 -5.77
CA THR A 279 1.01 16.09 -7.08
C THR A 279 1.24 17.45 -7.75
N ASN A 280 2.36 17.60 -8.44
CA ASN A 280 2.70 18.86 -9.09
C ASN A 280 3.28 18.63 -10.50
N PRO A 281 2.68 19.20 -11.55
CA PRO A 281 3.21 19.07 -12.92
C PRO A 281 4.54 19.81 -13.11
N ALA A 282 4.77 20.89 -12.36
CA ALA A 282 6.02 21.69 -12.42
C ALA A 282 7.24 20.95 -11.86
N ASN A 283 7.05 19.82 -11.14
CA ASN A 283 8.13 18.94 -10.70
C ASN A 283 8.11 17.58 -11.40
N GLY A 284 7.66 17.55 -12.65
CA GLY A 284 7.59 16.33 -13.46
C GLY A 284 6.47 15.37 -13.06
N GLY A 285 5.44 15.82 -12.36
CA GLY A 285 4.35 14.96 -11.88
C GLY A 285 4.72 14.15 -10.64
N ARG A 286 5.78 14.52 -9.94
CA ARG A 286 6.14 13.95 -8.65
C ARG A 286 5.00 14.14 -7.64
N TRP A 287 4.84 13.18 -6.77
CA TRP A 287 3.85 13.22 -5.68
C TRP A 287 4.51 13.36 -4.31
N SER A 288 3.69 13.70 -3.32
CA SER A 288 4.08 13.80 -1.91
C SER A 288 3.30 12.79 -1.06
N ASN A 289 3.52 12.79 0.24
CA ASN A 289 2.79 11.97 1.21
C ASN A 289 1.33 12.40 1.43
N SER A 290 0.85 13.42 0.71
CA SER A 290 -0.54 13.87 0.81
C SER A 290 -1.54 12.97 0.08
N ILE A 291 -1.07 11.93 -0.61
CA ILE A 291 -1.93 10.92 -1.23
C ILE A 291 -2.49 10.01 -0.15
N THR A 292 -3.81 9.84 -0.15
CA THR A 292 -4.50 8.98 0.81
C THR A 292 -5.29 7.87 0.14
N MET A 293 -5.32 6.70 0.77
CA MET A 293 -6.10 5.52 0.36
C MET A 293 -6.44 4.68 1.59
N SER A 294 -7.72 4.29 1.77
CA SER A 294 -8.07 3.20 2.68
C SER A 294 -8.22 1.88 1.94
N SER A 295 -8.09 0.77 2.65
CA SER A 295 -8.27 -0.56 2.07
C SER A 295 -9.68 -0.78 1.53
N LEU A 296 -10.70 -0.27 2.23
CA LEU A 296 -12.10 -0.41 1.82
C LEU A 296 -12.41 0.35 0.54
N ASP A 297 -12.01 1.63 0.46
CA ASP A 297 -12.28 2.42 -0.75
C ASP A 297 -11.44 1.94 -1.94
N THR A 298 -10.22 1.46 -1.69
CA THR A 298 -9.41 0.80 -2.72
C THR A 298 -10.05 -0.50 -3.23
N ALA A 299 -10.63 -1.30 -2.33
CA ALA A 299 -11.37 -2.49 -2.72
C ALA A 299 -12.61 -2.15 -3.55
N LYS A 300 -13.31 -1.06 -3.23
CA LYS A 300 -14.42 -0.53 -4.04
C LYS A 300 -13.96 -0.06 -5.42
N LEU A 301 -12.82 0.63 -5.52
CA LEU A 301 -12.24 1.01 -6.80
C LEU A 301 -11.94 -0.22 -7.67
N LEU A 302 -11.34 -1.25 -7.09
CA LEU A 302 -11.07 -2.51 -7.78
C LEU A 302 -12.36 -3.24 -8.20
N ALA A 303 -13.44 -3.14 -7.42
CA ALA A 303 -14.75 -3.69 -7.80
C ALA A 303 -15.33 -2.99 -9.04
N LEU A 304 -15.13 -1.67 -9.20
CA LEU A 304 -15.51 -0.95 -10.41
C LEU A 304 -14.71 -1.40 -11.63
N VAL A 305 -13.38 -1.53 -11.46
CA VAL A 305 -12.47 -2.03 -12.50
C VAL A 305 -12.80 -3.49 -12.87
N ASN A 306 -13.26 -4.29 -11.91
CA ASN A 306 -13.70 -5.66 -12.12
C ASN A 306 -14.88 -5.78 -13.11
N GLY A 307 -15.72 -4.78 -13.18
CA GLY A 307 -16.74 -4.67 -14.23
C GLY A 307 -18.05 -5.42 -13.94
N ALA A 308 -18.46 -5.53 -12.68
CA ALA A 308 -19.75 -6.11 -12.32
C ALA A 308 -20.92 -5.42 -13.05
N PRO A 309 -21.93 -6.16 -13.55
CA PRO A 309 -23.09 -5.58 -14.21
C PRO A 309 -24.04 -4.92 -13.21
N GLY A 310 -24.71 -3.85 -13.67
CA GLY A 310 -25.72 -3.13 -12.89
C GLY A 310 -25.15 -2.26 -11.78
N LYS A 311 -25.99 -2.00 -10.77
CA LYS A 311 -25.60 -1.24 -9.58
C LYS A 311 -24.69 -2.06 -8.67
N VAL A 312 -23.53 -1.49 -8.33
CA VAL A 312 -22.57 -2.11 -7.40
C VAL A 312 -22.88 -1.67 -5.97
N TRP A 313 -23.10 -0.36 -5.73
CA TRP A 313 -23.61 0.22 -4.47
C TRP A 313 -24.36 1.52 -4.75
N THR A 314 -24.87 2.14 -3.70
CA THR A 314 -25.48 3.47 -3.75
C THR A 314 -24.51 4.48 -3.15
N ALA A 315 -24.21 5.53 -3.89
CA ALA A 315 -23.36 6.63 -3.46
C ALA A 315 -23.98 7.45 -2.30
N PRO A 316 -23.22 8.28 -1.58
CA PRO A 316 -23.75 9.14 -0.51
C PRO A 316 -24.88 10.08 -0.97
N ASN A 317 -24.84 10.52 -2.22
CA ASN A 317 -25.88 11.37 -2.86
C ASN A 317 -27.11 10.58 -3.37
N GLY A 318 -27.24 9.30 -3.02
CA GLY A 318 -28.33 8.43 -3.43
C GLY A 318 -28.24 7.84 -4.84
N LYS A 319 -27.28 8.28 -5.66
CA LYS A 319 -27.15 7.79 -7.05
C LYS A 319 -26.54 6.37 -7.10
N PRO A 320 -26.95 5.54 -8.07
CA PRO A 320 -26.35 4.22 -8.27
C PRO A 320 -24.93 4.36 -8.82
N VAL A 321 -23.99 3.69 -8.18
CA VAL A 321 -22.62 3.54 -8.70
C VAL A 321 -22.52 2.27 -9.51
N THR A 322 -21.95 2.36 -10.70
CA THR A 322 -21.83 1.26 -11.66
C THR A 322 -20.40 1.19 -12.23
N SER A 323 -20.04 0.04 -12.76
CA SER A 323 -18.75 -0.16 -13.45
C SER A 323 -18.66 0.60 -14.81
N LYS A 324 -19.75 1.25 -15.25
CA LYS A 324 -19.76 2.07 -16.49
C LYS A 324 -18.87 3.31 -16.41
N VAL A 325 -18.30 3.60 -15.23
CA VAL A 325 -17.31 4.67 -15.03
C VAL A 325 -16.06 4.50 -15.91
N LEU A 326 -15.74 3.27 -16.29
CA LEU A 326 -14.79 2.92 -17.34
C LEU A 326 -15.46 2.11 -18.43
N SER A 327 -15.05 2.30 -19.67
CA SER A 327 -15.48 1.46 -20.79
C SER A 327 -15.04 -0.01 -20.58
N PRO A 328 -15.69 -0.99 -21.21
CA PRO A 328 -15.26 -2.39 -21.18
C PRO A 328 -13.80 -2.57 -21.65
N ALA A 329 -13.37 -1.80 -22.64
CA ALA A 329 -12.01 -1.84 -23.17
C ALA A 329 -10.98 -1.36 -22.13
N SER A 330 -11.25 -0.22 -21.48
CA SER A 330 -10.39 0.32 -20.43
C SER A 330 -10.30 -0.61 -19.21
N ARG A 331 -11.42 -1.20 -18.77
CA ARG A 331 -11.41 -2.21 -17.71
C ARG A 331 -10.60 -3.45 -18.09
N LYS A 332 -10.77 -3.95 -19.32
CA LYS A 332 -10.00 -5.10 -19.83
C LYS A 332 -8.51 -4.80 -19.85
N LEU A 333 -8.10 -3.62 -20.32
CA LEU A 333 -6.71 -3.18 -20.31
C LEU A 333 -6.16 -3.13 -18.88
N PHE A 334 -6.87 -2.45 -17.96
CA PHE A 334 -6.45 -2.32 -16.57
C PHE A 334 -6.25 -3.69 -15.91
N MET A 335 -7.27 -4.56 -16.00
CA MET A 335 -7.21 -5.92 -15.44
C MET A 335 -6.11 -6.78 -16.05
N SER A 336 -5.89 -6.65 -17.35
CA SER A 336 -4.81 -7.34 -18.06
C SER A 336 -3.44 -6.93 -17.49
N LYS A 337 -3.22 -5.62 -17.26
CA LYS A 337 -1.95 -5.11 -16.73
C LYS A 337 -1.75 -5.50 -15.27
N LEU A 338 -2.79 -5.44 -14.43
CA LEU A 338 -2.72 -5.95 -13.05
C LEU A 338 -2.41 -7.45 -13.02
N GLY A 339 -2.97 -8.23 -13.95
CA GLY A 339 -2.68 -9.66 -14.08
C GLY A 339 -1.27 -9.98 -14.57
N GLN A 340 -0.50 -8.97 -15.00
CA GLN A 340 0.90 -9.06 -15.42
C GLN A 340 1.87 -8.49 -14.36
N GLN A 341 1.41 -8.22 -13.13
CA GLN A 341 2.27 -7.74 -12.06
C GLN A 341 3.50 -8.63 -11.88
N GLY A 342 4.68 -8.03 -11.92
CA GLY A 342 5.95 -8.75 -11.78
C GLY A 342 6.34 -8.98 -10.32
N TYR A 343 6.05 -8.04 -9.44
CA TYR A 343 6.42 -8.15 -8.02
C TYR A 343 5.36 -8.94 -7.23
N ASN A 344 5.66 -10.21 -6.96
CA ASN A 344 4.83 -11.14 -6.20
C ASN A 344 5.59 -11.54 -4.94
N ASP A 345 5.70 -10.60 -4.01
CA ASP A 345 6.59 -10.63 -2.87
C ASP A 345 5.97 -10.04 -1.57
N MET A 346 4.64 -9.99 -1.49
CA MET A 346 3.91 -9.59 -0.29
C MET A 346 2.79 -10.57 0.08
N LEU A 347 1.52 -10.32 -0.31
CA LEU A 347 0.41 -11.27 -0.05
C LEU A 347 0.57 -12.57 -0.85
N SER A 348 1.29 -12.53 -1.95
CA SER A 348 1.81 -13.69 -2.67
C SER A 348 3.34 -13.64 -2.67
N THR A 349 3.99 -14.80 -2.62
CA THR A 349 5.45 -14.91 -2.63
C THR A 349 5.93 -15.86 -3.72
N THR A 350 5.19 -15.93 -4.83
CA THR A 350 5.47 -16.89 -5.91
C THR A 350 6.76 -16.63 -6.67
N ASN A 351 7.27 -15.39 -6.65
CA ASN A 351 8.60 -15.09 -7.20
C ASN A 351 9.73 -15.84 -6.48
N TRP A 352 9.53 -16.21 -5.22
CA TRP A 352 10.50 -16.88 -4.36
C TRP A 352 10.29 -18.40 -4.29
N CYS A 353 9.36 -18.93 -5.07
CA CYS A 353 9.10 -20.35 -5.08
C CYS A 353 10.36 -21.18 -5.42
N GLY A 354 10.49 -22.33 -4.78
CA GLY A 354 11.67 -23.18 -4.90
C GLY A 354 12.91 -22.65 -4.15
N GLY A 355 12.82 -21.48 -3.53
CA GLY A 355 13.84 -20.94 -2.65
C GLY A 355 13.73 -21.49 -1.22
N THR A 356 14.65 -21.06 -0.38
CA THR A 356 14.66 -21.41 1.05
C THR A 356 13.62 -20.63 1.86
N TYR A 357 12.93 -19.69 1.25
CA TYR A 357 11.92 -18.87 1.91
C TYR A 357 10.65 -19.68 2.18
N PRO A 358 10.20 -19.74 3.43
CA PRO A 358 9.26 -20.77 3.85
C PRO A 358 7.79 -20.38 3.84
N ALA A 359 7.44 -19.12 3.54
CA ALA A 359 6.06 -18.67 3.64
C ALA A 359 5.38 -18.52 2.27
N PRO A 360 4.64 -19.53 1.81
CA PRO A 360 3.79 -19.36 0.64
C PRO A 360 2.62 -18.44 0.98
N GLY A 361 2.43 -17.38 0.17
CA GLY A 361 1.26 -16.51 0.23
C GLY A 361 0.08 -17.06 -0.58
N ILE A 362 -0.69 -16.16 -1.19
CA ILE A 362 -1.74 -16.49 -2.15
C ILE A 362 -1.12 -17.35 -3.28
N PRO A 363 -1.66 -18.55 -3.58
CA PRO A 363 -1.06 -19.49 -4.51
C PRO A 363 -1.36 -19.14 -5.98
N GLN A 364 -0.81 -18.02 -6.44
CA GLN A 364 -1.05 -17.48 -7.77
C GLN A 364 -0.09 -18.03 -8.84
N VAL A 365 -0.49 -17.85 -10.09
CA VAL A 365 0.39 -18.05 -11.24
C VAL A 365 1.30 -16.84 -11.41
N THR A 366 2.61 -17.03 -11.44
CA THR A 366 3.57 -16.00 -11.87
C THR A 366 3.44 -15.79 -13.38
N PRO A 367 3.26 -14.53 -13.86
CA PRO A 367 3.12 -14.28 -15.29
C PRO A 367 4.34 -14.68 -16.10
N SER A 368 4.12 -15.37 -17.22
CA SER A 368 5.19 -15.95 -18.07
C SER A 368 6.16 -14.91 -18.62
N ARG A 369 5.71 -13.67 -18.84
CA ARG A 369 6.59 -12.59 -19.34
C ARG A 369 7.80 -12.32 -18.43
N TRP A 370 7.74 -12.70 -17.18
CA TRP A 370 8.80 -12.50 -16.18
C TRP A 370 9.68 -13.73 -15.95
N ILE A 371 9.30 -14.89 -16.52
CA ILE A 371 10.00 -16.15 -16.29
C ILE A 371 11.04 -16.34 -17.38
N GLY A 372 12.30 -16.37 -16.98
CA GLY A 372 13.43 -16.63 -17.89
C GLY A 372 13.49 -18.09 -18.35
N LYS A 373 14.40 -18.37 -19.29
CA LYS A 373 14.65 -19.74 -19.81
C LYS A 373 15.05 -20.73 -18.71
N ASP A 374 15.76 -20.25 -17.68
CA ASP A 374 16.16 -21.00 -16.49
C ASP A 374 15.03 -21.18 -15.45
N GLY A 375 13.86 -20.58 -15.70
CA GLY A 375 12.71 -20.60 -14.80
C GLY A 375 12.76 -19.56 -13.69
N THR A 376 13.83 -18.78 -13.58
CA THR A 376 13.91 -17.68 -12.61
C THR A 376 13.03 -16.51 -13.04
N VAL A 377 12.57 -15.71 -12.08
CA VAL A 377 11.79 -14.50 -12.35
C VAL A 377 12.71 -13.31 -12.40
N THR A 378 12.61 -12.53 -13.48
CA THR A 378 13.31 -11.25 -13.61
C THR A 378 12.31 -10.15 -13.90
N VAL A 379 12.25 -9.14 -13.02
CA VAL A 379 11.38 -7.98 -13.14
C VAL A 379 12.25 -6.73 -13.13
N ASN A 380 12.29 -6.03 -14.27
CA ASN A 380 13.24 -4.95 -14.46
C ASN A 380 14.68 -5.44 -14.14
N ALA A 381 15.39 -4.75 -13.26
CA ALA A 381 16.73 -5.14 -12.80
C ALA A 381 16.74 -6.19 -11.66
N SER A 382 15.57 -6.58 -11.14
CA SER A 382 15.45 -7.48 -9.99
C SER A 382 15.33 -8.93 -10.44
N LYS A 383 16.27 -9.78 -10.05
CA LYS A 383 16.23 -11.23 -10.26
C LYS A 383 15.82 -11.94 -8.98
N PHE A 384 14.87 -12.88 -9.09
CA PHE A 384 14.31 -13.63 -7.97
C PHE A 384 14.63 -15.12 -8.08
N GLY A 385 15.13 -15.64 -7.01
CA GLY A 385 15.16 -17.01 -6.57
C GLY A 385 15.55 -18.08 -7.58
N ARG A 386 14.66 -19.02 -7.76
CA ARG A 386 14.87 -20.27 -8.47
C ARG A 386 13.78 -20.50 -9.51
N ASP A 387 13.79 -21.67 -10.15
CA ASP A 387 12.76 -22.06 -11.09
C ASP A 387 11.36 -22.07 -10.44
N VAL A 388 10.49 -21.15 -10.88
CA VAL A 388 9.11 -21.03 -10.36
C VAL A 388 8.10 -21.94 -11.09
N ARG A 389 8.50 -22.61 -12.17
CA ARG A 389 7.59 -23.44 -12.99
C ARG A 389 6.92 -24.57 -12.21
N PRO A 390 7.60 -25.27 -11.27
CA PRO A 390 6.92 -26.27 -10.41
C PRO A 390 5.80 -25.67 -9.56
N CYS A 391 5.95 -24.42 -9.09
CA CYS A 391 4.91 -23.74 -8.34
C CYS A 391 3.75 -23.29 -9.22
N ASN A 392 4.05 -22.81 -10.43
CA ASN A 392 3.00 -22.45 -11.38
C ASN A 392 2.10 -23.65 -11.72
N LYS A 393 2.64 -24.88 -11.82
CA LYS A 393 1.86 -26.11 -11.99
C LYS A 393 0.89 -26.37 -10.80
N LYS A 394 1.27 -25.92 -9.60
CA LYS A 394 0.48 -26.06 -8.36
C LYS A 394 -0.37 -24.84 -8.05
N ALA A 395 -0.28 -23.79 -8.86
CA ALA A 395 -1.06 -22.57 -8.64
C ALA A 395 -2.56 -22.85 -8.67
N GLU A 396 -3.30 -22.11 -7.88
CA GLU A 396 -4.74 -22.28 -7.72
C GLU A 396 -5.52 -21.05 -8.20
N VAL A 397 -4.87 -19.89 -8.28
CA VAL A 397 -5.52 -18.63 -8.58
C VAL A 397 -4.70 -17.79 -9.54
N ARG A 398 -5.38 -16.82 -10.15
CA ARG A 398 -4.79 -15.59 -10.69
C ARG A 398 -5.02 -14.48 -9.69
N PHE A 399 -3.97 -13.75 -9.36
CA PHE A 399 -4.03 -12.55 -8.54
C PHE A 399 -3.65 -11.35 -9.41
N SER A 400 -4.64 -10.54 -9.78
CA SER A 400 -4.45 -9.31 -10.54
C SER A 400 -4.30 -8.18 -9.55
N HIS A 401 -3.08 -7.70 -9.32
CA HIS A 401 -2.78 -6.84 -8.18
C HIS A 401 -1.72 -5.76 -8.43
N LYS A 402 -1.56 -4.88 -7.46
CA LYS A 402 -0.50 -3.89 -7.40
C LYS A 402 0.10 -3.86 -6.01
N THR A 403 1.40 -4.09 -5.93
CA THR A 403 2.19 -3.96 -4.70
C THR A 403 2.71 -2.54 -4.51
N GLY A 404 3.05 -2.19 -3.27
CA GLY A 404 3.72 -0.94 -2.93
C GLY A 404 4.66 -1.10 -1.73
N TRP A 405 5.87 -0.57 -1.85
CA TRP A 405 6.94 -0.72 -0.88
C TRP A 405 7.74 0.56 -0.70
N VAL A 406 8.02 0.88 0.56
CA VAL A 406 9.09 1.79 0.98
C VAL A 406 9.66 1.29 2.31
N ASN A 407 10.58 2.04 2.93
CA ASN A 407 11.21 1.65 4.19
C ASN A 407 10.22 1.38 5.33
N ASN A 408 9.17 2.18 5.46
CA ASN A 408 8.17 2.10 6.51
C ASN A 408 6.74 1.84 6.00
N THR A 409 6.59 1.28 4.82
CA THR A 409 5.27 0.93 4.26
C THR A 409 5.37 -0.32 3.41
N ALA A 410 4.40 -1.22 3.59
CA ALA A 410 4.11 -2.28 2.64
C ALA A 410 2.62 -2.35 2.39
N SER A 411 2.25 -2.49 1.13
CA SER A 411 0.87 -2.52 0.66
C SER A 411 0.68 -3.47 -0.52
N ASP A 412 -0.48 -4.06 -0.62
CA ASP A 412 -0.89 -4.90 -1.75
C ASP A 412 -2.40 -4.80 -1.95
N ALA A 413 -2.83 -4.64 -3.20
CA ALA A 413 -4.23 -4.47 -3.53
C ALA A 413 -4.57 -5.16 -4.84
N GLY A 414 -5.52 -6.09 -4.83
CA GLY A 414 -5.87 -6.80 -6.05
C GLY A 414 -7.06 -7.73 -5.95
N ILE A 415 -7.34 -8.38 -7.06
CA ILE A 415 -8.47 -9.28 -7.29
C ILE A 415 -7.94 -10.70 -7.48
N VAL A 416 -8.37 -11.60 -6.61
CA VAL A 416 -8.07 -13.02 -6.69
C VAL A 416 -9.21 -13.74 -7.38
N ARG A 417 -8.89 -14.59 -8.35
CA ARG A 417 -9.84 -15.48 -9.03
C ARG A 417 -9.28 -16.89 -9.11
N ALA A 418 -10.09 -17.86 -8.74
CA ALA A 418 -9.73 -19.27 -8.92
C ALA A 418 -9.47 -19.57 -10.41
N LEU A 419 -8.45 -20.40 -10.65
CA LEU A 419 -8.22 -21.00 -11.96
C LEU A 419 -9.31 -22.04 -12.28
N PRO A 420 -9.56 -22.34 -13.55
CA PRO A 420 -10.49 -23.41 -13.93
C PRO A 420 -10.18 -24.71 -13.18
N GLY A 421 -11.21 -25.33 -12.60
CA GLY A 421 -11.08 -26.56 -11.81
C GLY A 421 -10.47 -26.41 -10.41
N LYS A 422 -10.13 -25.18 -9.95
CA LYS A 422 -9.49 -24.91 -8.65
C LYS A 422 -10.44 -24.29 -7.61
N GLY A 423 -11.75 -24.52 -7.74
CA GLY A 423 -12.80 -23.98 -6.87
C GLY A 423 -13.46 -22.72 -7.44
N GLY A 424 -14.36 -22.10 -6.68
CA GLY A 424 -15.22 -21.00 -7.15
C GLY A 424 -14.92 -19.64 -6.52
N ARG A 425 -13.81 -19.47 -5.78
CA ARG A 425 -13.55 -18.23 -5.05
C ARG A 425 -13.17 -17.07 -5.96
N THR A 426 -13.82 -15.95 -5.72
CA THR A 426 -13.45 -14.65 -6.30
C THR A 426 -13.61 -13.60 -5.22
N TYR A 427 -12.54 -12.86 -4.93
CA TYR A 427 -12.54 -11.82 -3.91
C TYR A 427 -11.50 -10.75 -4.23
N ILE A 428 -11.70 -9.58 -3.63
CA ILE A 428 -10.71 -8.49 -3.63
C ILE A 428 -10.05 -8.50 -2.24
N VAL A 429 -8.75 -8.33 -2.22
CA VAL A 429 -7.97 -8.14 -0.99
C VAL A 429 -7.13 -6.89 -1.11
N VAL A 430 -7.16 -6.07 -0.06
CA VAL A 430 -6.35 -4.85 0.05
C VAL A 430 -5.75 -4.80 1.44
N VAL A 431 -4.45 -4.53 1.52
CA VAL A 431 -3.73 -4.34 2.78
C VAL A 431 -2.82 -3.13 2.64
N PHE A 432 -2.92 -2.21 3.59
CA PHE A 432 -1.96 -1.14 3.83
C PHE A 432 -1.36 -1.30 5.22
N SER A 433 -0.07 -1.02 5.36
CA SER A 433 0.60 -1.10 6.65
C SER A 433 1.73 -0.09 6.77
N ASN A 434 2.11 0.25 8.00
CA ASN A 434 3.32 1.02 8.32
C ASN A 434 4.56 0.12 8.47
N LEU A 435 4.50 -1.14 8.05
CA LEU A 435 5.60 -2.09 8.11
C LEU A 435 6.22 -2.22 6.74
N GLY A 436 7.40 -1.65 6.55
CA GLY A 436 8.12 -1.64 5.29
C GLY A 436 9.47 -2.34 5.38
N THR A 437 10.39 -1.99 4.48
CA THR A 437 11.65 -2.70 4.29
C THR A 437 12.65 -2.58 5.47
N GLN A 438 12.43 -1.64 6.37
CA GLN A 438 13.24 -1.50 7.58
C GLN A 438 12.85 -2.45 8.72
N TYR A 439 11.70 -3.13 8.62
CA TYR A 439 11.23 -4.02 9.68
C TYR A 439 11.49 -5.48 9.33
N VAL A 440 11.97 -6.24 10.31
CA VAL A 440 12.28 -7.66 10.16
C VAL A 440 11.48 -8.48 11.18
N ASP A 441 11.21 -9.74 10.88
CA ASP A 441 10.54 -10.64 11.81
C ASP A 441 11.50 -10.98 12.97
N ALA A 442 11.04 -10.85 14.21
CA ALA A 442 11.82 -11.15 15.41
C ALA A 442 12.33 -12.60 15.43
N ASN A 443 11.58 -13.53 14.84
CA ASN A 443 11.96 -14.94 14.75
C ASN A 443 12.97 -15.22 13.61
N ARG A 444 13.28 -14.22 12.78
CA ARG A 444 14.18 -14.33 11.62
C ARG A 444 15.02 -13.08 11.40
N PRO A 445 15.70 -12.56 12.42
CA PRO A 445 16.45 -11.30 12.32
C PRO A 445 17.66 -11.39 11.37
N SER A 446 18.15 -12.60 11.10
CA SER A 446 19.38 -12.87 10.34
C SER A 446 19.14 -13.38 8.92
N THR A 447 17.96 -13.12 8.31
CA THR A 447 17.73 -13.50 6.91
C THR A 447 18.79 -12.85 6.03
N PRO A 448 19.59 -13.62 5.27
CA PRO A 448 20.69 -13.07 4.48
C PRO A 448 20.16 -12.05 3.45
N PRO A 449 20.85 -10.92 3.26
CA PRO A 449 20.52 -9.95 2.20
C PRO A 449 20.52 -10.63 0.84
N GLY A 450 19.53 -10.29 0.01
CA GLY A 450 19.42 -10.80 -1.36
C GLY A 450 18.68 -12.12 -1.52
N ILE A 451 18.48 -12.91 -0.46
CA ILE A 451 17.65 -14.12 -0.52
C ILE A 451 16.19 -13.77 -0.24
N TYR A 452 15.97 -13.04 0.82
CA TYR A 452 14.68 -12.45 1.16
C TYR A 452 14.93 -11.21 2.04
N PRO A 453 15.01 -10.03 1.45
CA PRO A 453 15.46 -8.83 2.18
C PRO A 453 14.48 -8.38 3.27
N PHE A 454 13.25 -8.97 3.30
CA PHE A 454 12.17 -8.47 4.16
C PHE A 454 11.50 -9.63 4.89
N SER A 455 12.08 -10.07 6.00
CA SER A 455 11.54 -11.22 6.73
C SER A 455 10.12 -10.98 7.28
N TYR A 456 9.69 -9.71 7.48
CA TYR A 456 8.30 -9.40 7.84
C TYR A 456 7.30 -9.76 6.72
N THR A 457 7.72 -9.86 5.45
CA THR A 457 6.83 -10.32 4.37
C THR A 457 6.37 -11.75 4.57
N GLU A 458 7.06 -12.53 5.37
CA GLU A 458 6.55 -13.83 5.82
C GLU A 458 5.20 -13.70 6.50
N LYS A 459 5.04 -12.70 7.37
CA LYS A 459 3.77 -12.44 8.06
C LYS A 459 2.68 -12.01 7.07
N PHE A 460 2.99 -11.17 6.09
CA PHE A 460 2.03 -10.79 5.04
C PHE A 460 1.72 -11.94 4.09
N ALA A 461 2.69 -12.77 3.74
CA ALA A 461 2.44 -13.98 2.96
C ALA A 461 1.51 -14.93 3.72
N LYS A 462 1.75 -15.15 5.02
CA LYS A 462 0.85 -15.93 5.88
C LYS A 462 -0.56 -15.33 5.94
N LEU A 463 -0.69 -14.00 5.98
CA LEU A 463 -1.97 -13.30 5.90
C LEU A 463 -2.69 -13.63 4.59
N GLY A 464 -2.00 -13.44 3.46
CA GLY A 464 -2.54 -13.77 2.13
C GLY A 464 -2.98 -15.22 2.02
N ARG A 465 -2.16 -16.14 2.51
CA ARG A 465 -2.48 -17.59 2.52
C ARG A 465 -3.69 -17.92 3.38
N ALA A 466 -3.80 -17.31 4.56
CA ALA A 466 -4.92 -17.54 5.47
C ALA A 466 -6.23 -17.01 4.88
N ILE A 467 -6.21 -15.82 4.29
CA ILE A 467 -7.37 -15.25 3.58
C ILE A 467 -7.80 -16.18 2.45
N ASP A 468 -6.88 -16.57 1.55
CA ASP A 468 -7.21 -17.44 0.43
C ASP A 468 -7.76 -18.80 0.87
N THR A 469 -7.21 -19.37 1.94
CA THR A 469 -7.68 -20.61 2.52
C THR A 469 -9.10 -20.50 3.07
N TYR A 470 -9.41 -19.38 3.74
CA TYR A 470 -10.75 -19.10 4.26
C TYR A 470 -11.76 -18.96 3.12
N GLU A 471 -11.44 -18.17 2.10
CA GLU A 471 -12.30 -17.96 0.94
C GLU A 471 -12.52 -19.24 0.15
N LYS A 472 -11.49 -20.08 0.01
CA LYS A 472 -11.60 -21.41 -0.63
C LYS A 472 -12.57 -22.33 0.09
N LYS A 473 -12.54 -22.35 1.44
CA LYS A 473 -13.47 -23.16 2.26
C LYS A 473 -14.90 -22.65 2.18
N ARG A 474 -15.08 -21.34 2.15
CA ARG A 474 -16.38 -20.67 2.21
C ARG A 474 -17.15 -20.72 0.87
N ARG A 475 -16.43 -20.88 -0.25
CA ARG A 475 -16.96 -20.81 -1.61
C ARG A 475 -16.92 -22.15 -2.37
N ARG A 476 -16.82 -23.25 -1.64
CA ARG A 476 -16.92 -24.60 -2.20
C ARG A 476 -18.30 -24.93 -2.71
#